data_21a3e29e850a84c1696ddfa6a5d1bc37
#
_entry.id   21a3e29e850a84c1696ddfa6a5d1bc37
#
_cell.length_a   1.000
_cell.length_b   1.000
_cell.length_c   1.000
_cell.angle_alpha   90.00
_cell.angle_beta   90.00
_cell.angle_gamma   90.00
#
_symmetry.space_group_name_H-M   'P 1'
#
loop_
_entity.id
_entity.type
_entity.pdbx_description
1 polymer ?
#
loop_
_entity_poly.entity_id
_entity_poly.type
_entity_poly.pdbx_seq_one_letter_code
_entity_poly.pdbx_strand_id
1 'polypeptide(L)'
;MPTARDYNRVVEAIWKPVPFEQMQNVWPTHAISFVRAMWKAEMGRKLPWKIRIGTGNRRTWLHRGVFTVNPEQGWHDINHDMGHFIERRKSGGAHTDSQLRMERNGANLIVRRFLETEPPPKKEQPNMIEVRASRVDAGIKRWEAKLRRASTALKKLKKQQRYYQKALGS
;
A
#
# COMPACT_ATOMS: atom_id res chain seq x y z
N MET A 1 8.55 32.69 18.85
CA MET A 1 7.97 31.38 18.53
C MET A 1 6.46 31.48 18.65
N PRO A 2 5.67 31.02 17.66
CA PRO A 2 4.22 31.04 17.79
C PRO A 2 3.79 30.20 18.99
N THR A 3 2.79 30.66 19.71
CA THR A 3 2.20 29.92 20.81
C THR A 3 1.35 28.77 20.30
N ALA A 4 1.03 27.77 21.13
CA ALA A 4 0.11 26.68 20.75
C ALA A 4 -1.26 27.22 20.30
N ARG A 5 -1.69 28.37 20.82
CA ARG A 5 -2.94 29.06 20.46
C ARG A 5 -2.89 29.63 19.04
N ASP A 6 -1.74 30.20 18.66
CA ASP A 6 -1.52 30.72 17.30
C ASP A 6 -1.48 29.57 16.29
N TYR A 7 -0.87 28.45 16.67
CA TYR A 7 -0.83 27.23 15.86
C TYR A 7 -2.24 26.72 15.57
N ASN A 8 -3.06 26.46 16.59
CA ASN A 8 -4.42 25.96 16.41
C ASN A 8 -5.26 26.89 15.51
N ARG A 9 -5.15 28.21 15.73
CA ARG A 9 -5.87 29.20 14.91
C ARG A 9 -5.48 29.14 13.43
N VAL A 10 -4.20 28.93 13.13
CA VAL A 10 -3.71 28.81 11.77
C VAL A 10 -4.18 27.51 11.14
N VAL A 11 -4.13 26.40 11.87
CA VAL A 11 -4.59 25.08 11.41
C VAL A 11 -6.09 25.09 11.12
N GLU A 12 -6.90 25.67 12.03
CA GLU A 12 -8.34 25.84 11.81
C GLU A 12 -8.64 26.67 10.55
N ALA A 13 -7.90 27.76 10.33
CA ALA A 13 -8.07 28.61 9.15
C ALA A 13 -7.75 27.88 7.84
N ILE A 14 -6.76 26.99 7.86
CA ILE A 14 -6.38 26.17 6.68
C ILE A 14 -7.51 25.20 6.29
N TRP A 15 -8.17 24.60 7.29
CA TRP A 15 -9.17 23.57 7.06
C TRP A 15 -10.60 24.09 6.98
N LYS A 16 -10.85 25.33 7.40
CA LYS A 16 -12.17 25.97 7.42
C LYS A 16 -12.96 25.83 6.11
N PRO A 17 -12.35 25.96 4.91
CA PRO A 17 -13.06 25.83 3.66
C PRO A 17 -13.42 24.38 3.28
N VAL A 18 -12.90 23.39 3.99
CA VAL A 18 -13.13 21.97 3.69
C VAL A 18 -14.31 21.44 4.51
N PRO A 19 -15.36 20.87 3.89
CA PRO A 19 -16.46 20.24 4.62
C PRO A 19 -15.95 19.12 5.53
N PHE A 20 -16.48 19.07 6.77
CA PHE A 20 -16.08 18.09 7.78
C PHE A 20 -16.19 16.64 7.26
N GLU A 21 -17.27 16.31 6.56
CA GLU A 21 -17.52 14.99 6.00
C GLU A 21 -16.42 14.58 5.00
N GLN A 22 -15.97 15.51 4.16
CA GLN A 22 -14.86 15.27 3.24
C GLN A 22 -13.53 15.09 3.95
N MET A 23 -13.33 15.75 5.09
CA MET A 23 -12.13 15.59 5.91
C MET A 23 -12.05 14.20 6.54
N GLN A 24 -13.19 13.58 6.88
CA GLN A 24 -13.24 12.25 7.50
C GLN A 24 -13.18 11.11 6.48
N ASN A 25 -13.61 11.33 5.25
CA ASN A 25 -13.67 10.31 4.20
C ASN A 25 -12.34 10.16 3.47
N VAL A 26 -11.40 9.44 4.08
CA VAL A 26 -10.09 9.19 3.49
C VAL A 26 -10.00 7.79 2.88
N TRP A 27 -9.88 7.73 1.57
CA TRP A 27 -9.65 6.45 0.90
C TRP A 27 -8.23 5.94 1.17
N PRO A 28 -8.05 4.64 1.51
CA PRO A 28 -6.73 4.09 1.79
C PRO A 28 -5.69 4.34 0.68
N THR A 29 -6.12 4.24 -0.58
CA THR A 29 -5.26 4.51 -1.74
C THR A 29 -4.84 5.97 -1.84
N HIS A 30 -5.76 6.89 -1.48
CA HIS A 30 -5.48 8.33 -1.45
C HIS A 30 -4.54 8.68 -0.32
N ALA A 31 -4.74 8.13 0.89
CA ALA A 31 -3.84 8.32 2.02
C ALA A 31 -2.40 7.88 1.69
N ILE A 32 -2.23 6.71 1.07
CA ILE A 32 -0.92 6.23 0.62
C ILE A 32 -0.29 7.18 -0.42
N SER A 33 -1.10 7.62 -1.38
CA SER A 33 -0.63 8.51 -2.45
C SER A 33 -0.25 9.88 -1.91
N PHE A 34 -1.02 10.42 -0.96
CA PHE A 34 -0.73 11.67 -0.27
C PHE A 34 0.59 11.59 0.50
N VAL A 35 0.78 10.59 1.34
CA VAL A 35 2.01 10.39 2.12
C VAL A 35 3.24 10.36 1.21
N ARG A 36 3.18 9.64 0.10
CA ARG A 36 4.26 9.59 -0.88
C ARG A 36 4.52 10.94 -1.55
N ALA A 37 3.45 11.63 -1.94
CA ALA A 37 3.56 12.92 -2.61
C ALA A 37 4.11 14.01 -1.70
N MET A 38 3.60 14.10 -0.48
CA MET A 38 4.06 15.05 0.54
C MET A 38 5.51 14.80 0.91
N TRP A 39 5.89 13.55 1.16
CA TRP A 39 7.28 13.20 1.42
C TRP A 39 8.20 13.60 0.26
N LYS A 40 7.80 13.29 -0.98
CA LYS A 40 8.60 13.65 -2.17
C LYS A 40 8.75 15.16 -2.31
N ALA A 41 7.67 15.93 -2.09
CA ALA A 41 7.68 17.38 -2.18
C ALA A 41 8.63 18.02 -1.13
N GLU A 42 8.59 17.53 0.10
CA GLU A 42 9.33 18.12 1.21
C GLU A 42 10.77 17.60 1.34
N MET A 43 11.03 16.35 0.97
CA MET A 43 12.33 15.70 1.12
C MET A 43 13.10 15.54 -0.19
N GLY A 44 12.50 15.88 -1.33
CA GLY A 44 13.11 15.78 -2.66
C GLY A 44 13.36 14.37 -3.17
N ARG A 45 12.97 13.33 -2.43
CA ARG A 45 13.22 11.92 -2.75
C ARG A 45 12.02 11.03 -2.45
N LYS A 46 12.00 9.81 -2.99
CA LYS A 46 10.95 8.83 -2.70
C LYS A 46 10.98 8.42 -1.23
N LEU A 47 9.80 8.11 -0.69
CA LEU A 47 9.67 7.55 0.66
C LEU A 47 10.39 6.18 0.70
N PRO A 48 11.37 6.00 1.59
CA PRO A 48 12.20 4.79 1.61
C PRO A 48 11.54 3.59 2.31
N TRP A 49 10.42 3.80 2.99
CA TRP A 49 9.76 2.75 3.78
C TRP A 49 8.55 2.15 3.08
N LYS A 50 8.24 0.90 3.45
CA LYS A 50 6.98 0.26 3.08
C LYS A 50 5.83 0.99 3.78
N ILE A 51 4.72 1.19 3.08
CA ILE A 51 3.52 1.79 3.66
C ILE A 51 2.52 0.67 3.96
N ARG A 52 1.92 0.75 5.14
CA ARG A 52 0.82 -0.11 5.60
C ARG A 52 -0.37 0.76 6.01
N ILE A 53 -1.57 0.29 5.74
CA ILE A 53 -2.79 0.88 6.29
C ILE A 53 -2.95 0.43 7.74
N GLY A 54 -3.15 1.39 8.62
CA GLY A 54 -3.53 1.19 10.01
C GLY A 54 -5.04 1.30 10.18
N THR A 55 -5.53 0.84 11.31
CA THR A 55 -6.95 0.90 11.72
C THR A 55 -7.06 1.29 13.18
N GLY A 56 -8.24 1.76 13.59
CA GLY A 56 -8.52 2.17 14.96
C GLY A 56 -7.74 3.42 15.39
N ASN A 57 -7.41 3.55 16.63
CA ASN A 57 -6.78 4.76 17.22
C ASN A 57 -5.27 4.88 16.94
N ARG A 58 -4.72 4.15 15.99
CA ARG A 58 -3.29 4.22 15.67
C ARG A 58 -2.99 5.45 14.83
N ARG A 59 -2.05 6.26 15.30
CA ARG A 59 -1.56 7.43 14.56
C ARG A 59 -0.76 7.03 13.31
N THR A 60 -0.70 7.94 12.36
CA THR A 60 0.20 7.85 11.20
C THR A 60 1.65 7.97 11.68
N TRP A 61 2.44 6.90 11.59
CA TRP A 61 3.79 6.86 12.12
C TRP A 61 4.70 5.79 11.50
N LEU A 62 6.01 5.99 11.70
CA LEU A 62 7.04 5.02 11.31
C LEU A 62 7.43 4.13 12.50
N HIS A 63 7.33 2.82 12.32
CA HIS A 63 7.84 1.85 13.29
C HIS A 63 8.54 0.69 12.57
N ARG A 64 9.77 0.36 12.99
CA ARG A 64 10.58 -0.76 12.45
C ARG A 64 10.62 -0.83 10.92
N GLY A 65 10.81 0.31 10.26
CA GLY A 65 10.90 0.38 8.80
C GLY A 65 9.57 0.26 8.04
N VAL A 66 8.45 0.27 8.75
CA VAL A 66 7.10 0.30 8.17
C VAL A 66 6.42 1.61 8.53
N PHE A 67 6.03 2.37 7.52
CA PHE A 67 5.25 3.58 7.70
C PHE A 67 3.75 3.23 7.71
N THR A 68 3.12 3.37 8.84
CA THR A 68 1.68 3.13 8.99
C THR A 68 0.94 4.43 8.76
N VAL A 69 -0.05 4.44 7.87
CA VAL A 69 -0.99 5.55 7.67
C VAL A 69 -2.39 5.08 8.01
N ASN A 70 -3.12 5.84 8.81
CA ASN A 70 -4.46 5.47 9.24
C ASN A 70 -5.52 6.38 8.61
N PRO A 71 -6.27 5.91 7.60
CA PRO A 71 -7.33 6.69 6.96
C PRO A 71 -8.49 7.06 7.90
N GLU A 72 -8.74 6.27 8.94
CA GLU A 72 -9.82 6.50 9.90
C GLU A 72 -9.62 7.79 10.75
N GLN A 73 -8.39 8.30 10.80
CA GLN A 73 -8.09 9.56 11.48
C GLN A 73 -8.54 10.81 10.70
N GLY A 74 -8.88 10.66 9.42
CA GLY A 74 -9.21 11.78 8.55
C GLY A 74 -7.99 12.53 8.00
N TRP A 75 -8.24 13.44 7.05
CA TRP A 75 -7.19 14.18 6.35
C TRP A 75 -6.41 15.13 7.24
N HIS A 76 -7.09 15.77 8.19
CA HIS A 76 -6.45 16.71 9.11
C HIS A 76 -5.32 16.02 9.88
N ASP A 77 -5.63 14.92 10.55
CA ASP A 77 -4.67 14.22 11.42
C ASP A 77 -3.54 13.56 10.63
N ILE A 78 -3.86 12.97 9.46
CA ILE A 78 -2.82 12.42 8.57
C ILE A 78 -1.86 13.52 8.13
N ASN A 79 -2.36 14.69 7.76
CA ASN A 79 -1.54 15.82 7.34
C ASN A 79 -0.68 16.35 8.48
N HIS A 80 -1.26 16.51 9.65
CA HIS A 80 -0.58 16.94 10.86
C HIS A 80 0.55 15.98 11.27
N ASP A 81 0.24 14.68 11.36
CA ASP A 81 1.22 13.65 11.69
C ASP A 81 2.37 13.61 10.66
N MET A 82 2.05 13.81 9.37
CA MET A 82 3.07 13.92 8.31
C MET A 82 3.94 15.16 8.48
N GLY A 83 3.37 16.29 8.87
CA GLY A 83 4.10 17.51 9.19
C GLY A 83 5.14 17.28 10.28
N HIS A 84 4.71 16.72 11.40
CA HIS A 84 5.61 16.33 12.50
C HIS A 84 6.68 15.33 12.09
N PHE A 85 6.30 14.31 11.32
CA PHE A 85 7.21 13.28 10.88
C PHE A 85 8.33 13.84 9.99
N ILE A 86 7.99 14.72 9.05
CA ILE A 86 8.95 15.36 8.14
C ILE A 86 9.82 16.34 8.90
N GLU A 87 9.23 17.19 9.75
CA GLU A 87 9.97 18.17 10.56
C GLU A 87 10.99 17.48 11.47
N ARG A 88 10.60 16.41 12.13
CA ARG A 88 11.51 15.62 12.97
C ARG A 88 12.68 15.03 12.18
N ARG A 89 12.49 14.75 10.89
CA ARG A 89 13.56 14.28 10.00
C ARG A 89 14.48 15.39 9.52
N LYS A 90 13.97 16.64 9.48
CA LYS A 90 14.74 17.81 9.05
C LYS A 90 15.46 18.48 10.21
N SER A 91 14.76 18.76 11.30
CA SER A 91 15.23 19.62 12.37
C SER A 91 14.98 19.11 13.79
N GLY A 92 14.18 18.05 13.98
CA GLY A 92 13.83 17.52 15.28
C GLY A 92 12.82 18.38 16.08
N GLY A 93 12.32 19.47 15.51
CA GLY A 93 11.38 20.39 16.16
C GLY A 93 9.93 19.90 16.13
N ALA A 94 9.09 20.56 16.94
CA ALA A 94 7.64 20.38 16.94
C ALA A 94 6.95 21.74 16.90
N HIS A 95 5.86 21.87 16.14
CA HIS A 95 5.05 23.08 15.99
C HIS A 95 5.85 24.34 15.60
N THR A 96 6.76 24.18 14.64
CA THR A 96 7.55 25.28 14.09
C THR A 96 6.82 25.95 12.90
N ASP A 97 7.28 27.14 12.49
CA ASP A 97 6.79 27.77 11.25
C ASP A 97 6.99 26.90 10.04
N SER A 98 8.05 26.09 10.03
CA SER A 98 8.29 25.08 8.98
C SER A 98 7.20 24.01 8.95
N GLN A 99 6.74 23.53 10.10
CA GLN A 99 5.64 22.59 10.19
C GLN A 99 4.33 23.19 9.72
N LEU A 100 3.99 24.42 10.13
CA LEU A 100 2.79 25.12 9.66
C LEU A 100 2.79 25.28 8.14
N ARG A 101 3.95 25.59 7.57
CA ARG A 101 4.11 25.66 6.12
C ARG A 101 3.87 24.32 5.46
N MET A 102 4.42 23.24 6.02
CA MET A 102 4.22 21.87 5.49
C MET A 102 2.75 21.45 5.59
N GLU A 103 2.09 21.75 6.69
CA GLU A 103 0.65 21.46 6.83
C GLU A 103 -0.20 22.24 5.82
N ARG A 104 0.13 23.52 5.57
CA ARG A 104 -0.52 24.30 4.53
C ARG A 104 -0.30 23.70 3.14
N ASN A 105 0.92 23.29 2.83
CA ASN A 105 1.25 22.64 1.57
C ASN A 105 0.50 21.30 1.43
N GLY A 106 0.45 20.52 2.50
CA GLY A 106 -0.28 19.26 2.54
C GLY A 106 -1.79 19.44 2.38
N ALA A 107 -2.38 20.42 3.06
CA ALA A 107 -3.80 20.75 2.90
C ALA A 107 -4.14 21.16 1.46
N ASN A 108 -3.34 22.03 0.85
CA ASN A 108 -3.50 22.41 -0.56
C ASN A 108 -3.37 21.20 -1.50
N LEU A 109 -2.46 20.28 -1.21
CA LEU A 109 -2.29 19.04 -1.98
C LEU A 109 -3.52 18.15 -1.85
N ILE A 110 -4.08 18.03 -0.64
CA ILE A 110 -5.29 17.25 -0.38
C ILE A 110 -6.47 17.81 -1.16
N VAL A 111 -6.75 19.10 -1.01
CA VAL A 111 -7.87 19.76 -1.72
C VAL A 111 -7.76 19.55 -3.22
N ARG A 112 -6.64 19.91 -3.81
CA ARG A 112 -6.46 19.87 -5.27
C ARG A 112 -6.46 18.47 -5.88
N ARG A 113 -6.07 17.46 -5.14
CA ARG A 113 -5.78 16.17 -5.73
C ARG A 113 -6.67 15.04 -5.24
N PHE A 114 -7.27 15.18 -4.08
CA PHE A 114 -7.99 14.08 -3.43
C PHE A 114 -9.42 14.42 -3.07
N LEU A 115 -9.76 15.70 -2.84
CA LEU A 115 -11.13 16.11 -2.53
C LEU A 115 -11.92 16.51 -3.77
N GLU A 116 -11.26 17.05 -4.79
CA GLU A 116 -11.90 17.45 -6.05
C GLU A 116 -12.04 16.28 -7.04
N THR A 117 -11.43 15.13 -6.75
CA THR A 117 -11.51 13.95 -7.60
C THR A 117 -12.47 12.93 -7.00
N GLU A 118 -13.33 12.36 -7.86
CA GLU A 118 -14.11 11.18 -7.44
C GLU A 118 -13.19 10.06 -6.98
N PRO A 119 -13.58 9.30 -5.94
CA PRO A 119 -12.81 8.17 -5.49
C PRO A 119 -12.60 7.19 -6.64
N PRO A 120 -11.39 6.62 -6.80
CA PRO A 120 -11.16 5.63 -7.83
C PRO A 120 -12.16 4.48 -7.67
N PRO A 121 -12.75 3.99 -8.77
CA PRO A 121 -13.71 2.91 -8.70
C PRO A 121 -13.10 1.76 -7.91
N LYS A 122 -13.85 1.22 -6.95
CA LYS A 122 -13.43 0.04 -6.20
C LYS A 122 -13.09 -1.04 -7.23
N LYS A 123 -11.82 -1.41 -7.36
CA LYS A 123 -11.47 -2.63 -8.11
C LYS A 123 -12.23 -3.76 -7.42
N GLU A 124 -13.16 -4.36 -8.15
CA GLU A 124 -13.80 -5.59 -7.68
C GLU A 124 -12.70 -6.55 -7.27
N GLN A 125 -12.73 -6.93 -6.00
CA GLN A 125 -11.78 -7.91 -5.51
C GLN A 125 -12.12 -9.22 -6.24
N PRO A 126 -11.16 -9.79 -6.98
CA PRO A 126 -11.44 -11.03 -7.67
C PRO A 126 -11.92 -12.06 -6.64
N ASN A 127 -12.99 -12.76 -6.97
CA ASN A 127 -13.53 -13.81 -6.11
C ASN A 127 -12.41 -14.79 -5.76
N MET A 128 -11.98 -14.78 -4.50
CA MET A 128 -10.84 -15.58 -4.04
C MET A 128 -11.08 -17.09 -4.23
N ILE A 129 -12.34 -17.51 -4.28
CA ILE A 129 -12.72 -18.90 -4.57
C ILE A 129 -12.40 -19.22 -6.02
N GLU A 130 -12.77 -18.36 -6.97
CA GLU A 130 -12.46 -18.52 -8.40
C GLU A 130 -10.95 -18.52 -8.68
N VAL A 131 -10.23 -17.61 -8.01
CA VAL A 131 -8.75 -17.58 -8.13
C VAL A 131 -8.12 -18.87 -7.60
N ARG A 132 -8.63 -19.41 -6.49
CA ARG A 132 -8.14 -20.68 -5.94
C ARG A 132 -8.51 -21.85 -6.83
N ALA A 133 -9.75 -21.92 -7.33
CA ALA A 133 -10.19 -22.95 -8.27
C ALA A 133 -9.32 -22.97 -9.53
N SER A 134 -9.10 -21.81 -10.14
CA SER A 134 -8.22 -21.69 -11.31
C SER A 134 -6.79 -22.17 -11.07
N ARG A 135 -6.24 -21.92 -9.87
CA ARG A 135 -4.91 -22.43 -9.48
C ARG A 135 -4.89 -23.95 -9.32
N VAL A 136 -5.94 -24.53 -8.76
CA VAL A 136 -6.09 -25.98 -8.63
C VAL A 136 -6.18 -26.63 -10.00
N ASP A 137 -7.01 -26.11 -10.90
CA ASP A 137 -7.15 -26.61 -12.27
C ASP A 137 -5.83 -26.56 -13.04
N ALA A 138 -5.10 -25.45 -12.92
CA ALA A 138 -3.77 -25.34 -13.52
C ALA A 138 -2.77 -26.32 -12.89
N GLY A 139 -2.94 -26.66 -11.63
CA GLY A 139 -2.19 -27.71 -10.92
C GLY A 139 -2.49 -29.09 -11.50
N ILE A 140 -3.76 -29.45 -11.63
CA ILE A 140 -4.22 -30.72 -12.17
C ILE A 140 -3.66 -30.93 -13.57
N LYS A 141 -3.84 -29.96 -14.49
CA LYS A 141 -3.31 -30.02 -15.86
C LYS A 141 -1.80 -30.29 -15.91
N ARG A 142 -1.03 -29.67 -15.01
CA ARG A 142 0.42 -29.90 -14.91
C ARG A 142 0.75 -31.33 -14.48
N TRP A 143 0.03 -31.85 -13.51
CA TRP A 143 0.25 -33.24 -13.04
C TRP A 143 -0.19 -34.27 -14.07
N GLU A 144 -1.30 -34.09 -14.77
CA GLU A 144 -1.73 -34.94 -15.88
C GLU A 144 -0.69 -34.99 -17.01
N ALA A 145 -0.08 -33.86 -17.36
CA ALA A 145 1.00 -33.80 -18.33
C ALA A 145 2.24 -34.58 -17.87
N LYS A 146 2.61 -34.50 -16.58
CA LYS A 146 3.70 -35.30 -16.01
C LYS A 146 3.39 -36.78 -16.01
N LEU A 147 2.16 -37.19 -15.68
CA LEU A 147 1.71 -38.56 -15.68
C LEU A 147 1.79 -39.17 -17.09
N ARG A 148 1.32 -38.44 -18.11
CA ARG A 148 1.43 -38.85 -19.52
C ARG A 148 2.88 -39.09 -19.96
N ARG A 149 3.79 -38.17 -19.59
CA ARG A 149 5.22 -38.32 -19.89
C ARG A 149 5.83 -39.54 -19.18
N ALA A 150 5.52 -39.75 -17.89
CA ALA A 150 5.98 -40.87 -17.11
C ALA A 150 5.45 -42.21 -17.68
N SER A 151 4.18 -42.26 -18.06
CA SER A 151 3.57 -43.46 -18.69
C SER A 151 4.26 -43.80 -20.01
N THR A 152 4.57 -42.78 -20.83
CA THR A 152 5.29 -43.01 -22.11
C THR A 152 6.71 -43.53 -21.85
N ALA A 153 7.43 -42.93 -20.88
CA ALA A 153 8.76 -43.41 -20.53
C ALA A 153 8.75 -44.85 -20.02
N LEU A 154 7.78 -45.18 -19.14
CA LEU A 154 7.62 -46.54 -18.62
C LEU A 154 7.33 -47.55 -19.74
N LYS A 155 6.46 -47.22 -20.72
CA LYS A 155 6.20 -48.09 -21.89
C LYS A 155 7.50 -48.34 -22.68
N LYS A 156 8.31 -47.29 -22.87
CA LYS A 156 9.60 -47.43 -23.58
C LYS A 156 10.56 -48.34 -22.81
N LEU A 157 10.71 -48.16 -21.52
CA LEU A 157 11.55 -49.01 -20.67
C LEU A 157 11.12 -50.48 -20.65
N LYS A 158 9.79 -50.74 -20.54
CA LYS A 158 9.24 -52.10 -20.58
C LYS A 158 9.52 -52.78 -21.94
N LYS A 159 9.49 -52.00 -23.08
CA LYS A 159 9.86 -52.53 -24.38
C LYS A 159 11.34 -52.90 -24.45
N GLN A 160 12.22 -52.05 -23.90
CA GLN A 160 13.65 -52.33 -23.82
C GLN A 160 13.94 -53.55 -22.90
N GLN A 161 13.29 -53.65 -21.76
CA GLN A 161 13.42 -54.78 -20.86
C GLN A 161 13.08 -56.11 -21.52
N ARG A 162 11.94 -56.17 -22.26
CA ARG A 162 11.54 -57.38 -23.02
C ARG A 162 12.57 -57.72 -24.09
N TYR A 163 13.13 -56.76 -24.80
CA TYR A 163 14.17 -56.97 -25.77
C TYR A 163 15.41 -57.64 -25.15
N TYR A 164 15.91 -57.07 -24.06
CA TYR A 164 17.09 -57.65 -23.37
C TYR A 164 16.82 -59.00 -22.72
N GLN A 165 15.63 -59.22 -22.18
CA GLN A 165 15.24 -60.54 -21.64
C GLN A 165 15.25 -61.58 -22.74
N LYS A 166 14.77 -61.25 -23.93
CA LYS A 166 14.77 -62.15 -25.08
C LYS A 166 16.20 -62.42 -25.60
N ALA A 167 17.06 -61.42 -25.60
CA ALA A 167 18.46 -61.57 -26.04
C ALA A 167 19.34 -62.34 -25.05
N LEU A 168 19.00 -62.38 -23.75
CA LEU A 168 19.72 -63.07 -22.71
C LEU A 168 19.24 -64.51 -22.53
N GLY A 169 18.05 -64.85 -23.04
CA GLY A 169 17.44 -66.20 -22.93
C GLY A 169 17.63 -67.09 -24.15
N SER A 170 18.36 -66.55 -25.15
CA SER A 170 18.82 -67.27 -26.37
C SER A 170 20.32 -67.47 -26.27
#